data_a6b372f154459e4e6f56cd8e11c0e206
#
_entry.id   a6b372f154459e4e6f56cd8e11c0e206
#
_cell.length_a   1.000
_cell.length_b   1.000
_cell.length_c   1.000
_cell.angle_alpha   90.00
_cell.angle_beta   90.00
_cell.angle_gamma   90.00
#
_symmetry.space_group_name_H-M   'P 1'
#
loop_
_entity.id
_entity.type
_entity.pdbx_description
1 polymer ?
#
loop_
_entity_poly.entity_id
_entity_poly.type
_entity_poly.pdbx_seq_one_letter_code
_entity_poly.pdbx_strand_id
1 'polypeptide(L)'
;TNVINLTNHIGTYPNIKLKLLSDAYPSGLQELVIKNTLTKKQINEGFLYLTVEDIYNIYNVLKRRKPITEKLLTLSGNSIETSKVLNVKIGTNMSDIIDNCCDIINDKYFVVTNGLIAGHTLSSLNQIVTSDVRSIFLNTKNKELEKKCINCGLCNIKCPVGLNPKFIKDHKKADRSKCIKCGLCTYICPSKINFKPYLNGGQDE
;
A
#
# COMPACT_ATOMS: atom_id res chain seq x y z
N THR A 1 -10.22 11.71 18.50
CA THR A 1 -10.19 13.18 18.63
C THR A 1 -10.01 13.86 17.27
N ASN A 2 -9.05 13.43 16.43
CA ASN A 2 -8.76 14.05 15.13
C ASN A 2 -9.91 13.91 14.12
N VAL A 3 -10.61 12.78 14.10
CA VAL A 3 -11.73 12.54 13.17
C VAL A 3 -12.91 13.46 13.51
N ILE A 4 -13.23 13.66 14.79
CA ILE A 4 -14.31 14.55 15.24
C ILE A 4 -14.01 15.99 14.83
N ASN A 5 -12.79 16.46 15.05
CA ASN A 5 -12.37 17.81 14.65
C ASN A 5 -12.46 18.01 13.14
N LEU A 6 -12.01 17.02 12.35
CA LEU A 6 -12.11 17.05 10.89
C LEU A 6 -13.57 17.08 10.43
N THR A 7 -14.43 16.26 11.02
CA THR A 7 -15.86 16.20 10.70
C THR A 7 -16.55 17.54 10.96
N ASN A 8 -16.26 18.16 12.09
CA ASN A 8 -16.82 19.47 12.45
C ASN A 8 -16.36 20.56 11.49
N HIS A 9 -15.10 20.53 11.08
CA HIS A 9 -14.54 21.52 10.15
C HIS A 9 -15.10 21.34 8.73
N ILE A 10 -15.17 20.11 8.23
CA ILE A 10 -15.69 19.79 6.89
C ILE A 10 -17.19 20.05 6.80
N GLY A 11 -17.94 19.80 7.89
CA GLY A 11 -19.39 20.00 7.92
C GLY A 11 -19.85 21.44 7.62
N THR A 12 -18.94 22.43 7.67
CA THR A 12 -19.23 23.80 7.25
C THR A 12 -19.28 24.01 5.74
N TYR A 13 -18.82 23.03 4.95
CA TYR A 13 -18.76 23.13 3.48
C TYR A 13 -19.83 22.25 2.82
N PRO A 14 -20.88 22.83 2.20
CA PRO A 14 -22.04 22.06 1.69
C PRO A 14 -21.69 21.10 0.54
N ASN A 15 -20.60 21.36 -0.18
CA ASN A 15 -20.17 20.56 -1.31
C ASN A 15 -19.20 19.43 -0.94
N ILE A 16 -18.84 19.31 0.34
CA ILE A 16 -17.93 18.25 0.83
C ILE A 16 -18.74 17.22 1.60
N LYS A 17 -18.63 15.96 1.21
CA LYS A 17 -19.23 14.83 1.90
C LYS A 17 -18.17 13.94 2.51
N LEU A 18 -18.27 13.67 3.80
CA LEU A 18 -17.40 12.74 4.51
C LEU A 18 -17.99 11.32 4.44
N LYS A 19 -17.17 10.34 4.10
CA LYS A 19 -17.52 8.93 4.15
C LYS A 19 -16.50 8.16 4.96
N LEU A 20 -16.93 7.51 6.02
CA LEU A 20 -16.09 6.64 6.83
C LEU A 20 -15.97 5.28 6.14
N LEU A 21 -14.75 4.76 6.11
CA LEU A 21 -14.44 3.41 5.65
C LEU A 21 -14.02 2.57 6.85
N SER A 22 -14.04 1.23 6.68
CA SER A 22 -13.45 0.33 7.66
C SER A 22 -11.95 0.61 7.80
N ASP A 23 -11.41 0.58 9.00
CA ASP A 23 -9.97 0.69 9.30
C ASP A 23 -9.21 -0.61 9.02
N ALA A 24 -9.93 -1.70 8.68
CA ALA A 24 -9.32 -2.98 8.35
C ALA A 24 -8.73 -2.98 6.93
N TYR A 25 -7.47 -3.43 6.81
CA TYR A 25 -6.87 -3.69 5.51
C TYR A 25 -7.68 -4.74 4.73
N PRO A 26 -7.93 -4.55 3.41
CA PRO A 26 -7.37 -3.56 2.48
C PRO A 26 -8.32 -2.39 2.12
N SER A 27 -9.26 -2.03 2.98
CA SER A 27 -10.35 -1.05 2.70
C SER A 27 -9.87 0.30 2.14
N GLY A 28 -8.64 0.71 2.50
CA GLY A 28 -8.03 1.95 2.03
C GLY A 28 -7.37 1.89 0.65
N LEU A 29 -7.36 0.73 -0.02
CA LEU A 29 -6.84 0.66 -1.38
C LEU A 29 -7.76 1.39 -2.36
N GLN A 30 -7.17 2.10 -3.32
CA GLN A 30 -7.88 2.98 -4.25
C GLN A 30 -9.08 2.30 -4.91
N GLU A 31 -8.92 1.08 -5.41
CA GLU A 31 -9.98 0.33 -6.10
C GLU A 31 -11.17 0.04 -5.19
N LEU A 32 -10.92 -0.27 -3.91
CA LEU A 32 -11.96 -0.52 -2.92
C LEU A 32 -12.60 0.78 -2.43
N VAL A 33 -11.82 1.85 -2.27
CA VAL A 33 -12.34 3.17 -1.95
C VAL A 33 -13.31 3.60 -3.04
N ILE A 34 -12.92 3.56 -4.30
CA ILE A 34 -13.77 3.91 -5.45
C ILE A 34 -15.04 3.06 -5.46
N LYS A 35 -14.89 1.72 -5.39
CA LYS A 35 -16.01 0.77 -5.40
C LYS A 35 -17.02 1.03 -4.27
N ASN A 36 -16.53 1.38 -3.08
CA ASN A 36 -17.36 1.54 -1.89
C ASN A 36 -17.91 2.97 -1.72
N THR A 37 -17.36 3.95 -2.44
CA THR A 37 -17.76 5.35 -2.29
C THR A 37 -18.57 5.89 -3.47
N LEU A 38 -18.31 5.42 -4.68
CA LEU A 38 -18.96 5.91 -5.89
C LEU A 38 -20.04 4.96 -6.41
N THR A 39 -21.07 5.55 -6.99
CA THR A 39 -22.09 4.81 -7.77
C THR A 39 -21.59 4.53 -9.18
N LYS A 40 -22.17 3.53 -9.85
CA LYS A 40 -21.85 3.24 -11.27
C LYS A 40 -22.05 4.46 -12.18
N LYS A 41 -23.05 5.28 -11.92
CA LYS A 41 -23.31 6.51 -12.67
C LYS A 41 -22.14 7.49 -12.54
N GLN A 42 -21.68 7.76 -11.31
CA GLN A 42 -20.55 8.65 -11.05
C GLN A 42 -19.25 8.13 -11.68
N ILE A 43 -19.01 6.82 -11.67
CA ILE A 43 -17.86 6.22 -12.33
C ILE A 43 -17.90 6.46 -13.84
N ASN A 44 -19.06 6.30 -14.47
CA ASN A 44 -19.23 6.50 -15.93
C ASN A 44 -19.17 7.99 -16.34
N GLU A 45 -19.59 8.90 -15.48
CA GLU A 45 -19.50 10.36 -15.70
C GLU A 45 -18.06 10.89 -15.56
N GLY A 46 -17.16 10.08 -14.99
CA GLY A 46 -15.78 10.44 -14.71
C GLY A 46 -15.60 10.97 -13.29
N PHE A 47 -14.45 10.69 -12.72
CA PHE A 47 -14.04 11.17 -11.40
C PHE A 47 -12.52 11.38 -11.34
N LEU A 48 -12.08 12.17 -10.40
CA LEU A 48 -10.68 12.35 -10.08
C LEU A 48 -10.41 11.79 -8.67
N TYR A 49 -9.50 10.83 -8.58
CA TYR A 49 -9.03 10.32 -7.29
C TYR A 49 -7.76 11.08 -6.89
N LEU A 50 -7.81 11.72 -5.73
CA LEU A 50 -6.67 12.46 -5.18
C LEU A 50 -6.38 11.96 -3.76
N THR A 51 -5.12 11.78 -3.45
CA THR A 51 -4.66 11.56 -2.07
C THR A 51 -4.57 12.88 -1.32
N VAL A 52 -4.43 12.82 0.00
CA VAL A 52 -4.18 14.03 0.82
C VAL A 52 -2.89 14.71 0.38
N GLU A 53 -1.86 13.96 0.02
CA GLU A 53 -0.59 14.48 -0.49
C GLU A 53 -0.78 15.23 -1.82
N ASP A 54 -1.62 14.69 -2.73
CA ASP A 54 -1.92 15.35 -4.01
C ASP A 54 -2.62 16.70 -3.78
N ILE A 55 -3.60 16.75 -2.88
CA ILE A 55 -4.32 17.97 -2.53
C ILE A 55 -3.36 19.02 -1.93
N TYR A 56 -2.48 18.57 -1.02
CA TYR A 56 -1.46 19.45 -0.43
C TYR A 56 -0.49 19.98 -1.47
N ASN A 57 -0.06 19.16 -2.42
CA ASN A 57 0.83 19.55 -3.51
C ASN A 57 0.14 20.52 -4.46
N ILE A 58 -1.11 20.27 -4.85
CA ILE A 58 -1.91 21.20 -5.66
C ILE A 58 -2.01 22.57 -4.98
N TYR A 59 -2.31 22.59 -3.67
CA TYR A 59 -2.34 23.84 -2.91
C TYR A 59 -1.00 24.58 -2.94
N ASN A 60 0.11 23.87 -2.74
CA ASN A 60 1.44 24.49 -2.75
C ASN A 60 1.80 25.07 -4.13
N VAL A 61 1.49 24.35 -5.21
CA VAL A 61 1.73 24.82 -6.57
C VAL A 61 0.89 26.06 -6.88
N LEU A 62 -0.42 26.01 -6.62
CA LEU A 62 -1.35 27.08 -7.01
C LEU A 62 -1.22 28.33 -6.14
N LYS A 63 -1.09 28.16 -4.83
CA LYS A 63 -1.08 29.28 -3.87
C LYS A 63 0.32 29.78 -3.54
N ARG A 64 1.28 28.88 -3.44
CA ARG A 64 2.66 29.21 -3.02
C ARG A 64 3.65 29.22 -4.17
N ARG A 65 3.23 28.83 -5.38
CA ARG A 65 4.08 28.69 -6.57
C ARG A 65 5.32 27.82 -6.31
N LYS A 66 5.20 26.86 -5.38
CA LYS A 66 6.27 25.93 -5.01
C LYS A 66 6.16 24.69 -5.89
N PRO A 67 7.19 24.33 -6.69
CA PRO A 67 7.18 23.09 -7.46
C PRO A 67 7.22 21.86 -6.54
N ILE A 68 6.73 20.73 -7.05
CA ILE A 68 6.72 19.45 -6.33
C ILE A 68 8.10 18.82 -6.47
N THR A 69 8.96 19.04 -5.49
CA THR A 69 10.32 18.50 -5.45
C THR A 69 10.56 17.62 -4.23
N GLU A 70 9.62 17.62 -3.29
CA GLU A 70 9.70 16.89 -2.01
C GLU A 70 8.43 16.12 -1.78
N LYS A 71 8.52 15.08 -0.98
CA LYS A 71 7.37 14.27 -0.58
C LYS A 71 7.51 13.76 0.85
N LEU A 72 6.37 13.43 1.45
CA LEU A 72 6.34 12.76 2.73
C LEU A 72 6.58 11.26 2.56
N LEU A 73 7.51 10.72 3.33
CA LEU A 73 7.92 9.32 3.31
C LEU A 73 7.84 8.76 4.72
N THR A 74 7.12 7.67 4.90
CA THR A 74 7.11 6.94 6.17
C THR A 74 8.26 5.95 6.20
N LEU A 75 9.09 6.04 7.23
CA LEU A 75 10.16 5.10 7.54
C LEU A 75 9.77 4.30 8.77
N SER A 76 9.69 2.97 8.66
CA SER A 76 9.23 2.09 9.74
C SER A 76 9.79 0.67 9.59
N GLY A 77 9.57 -0.17 10.58
CA GLY A 77 9.96 -1.58 10.54
C GLY A 77 10.45 -2.08 11.89
N ASN A 78 10.65 -3.38 12.00
CA ASN A 78 11.15 -4.01 13.22
C ASN A 78 12.69 -4.06 13.32
N SER A 79 13.39 -3.50 12.33
CA SER A 79 14.85 -3.40 12.32
C SER A 79 15.34 -1.99 12.65
N ILE A 80 14.44 -1.05 12.94
CA ILE A 80 14.77 0.31 13.38
C ILE A 80 14.16 0.60 14.73
N GLU A 81 14.80 1.47 15.51
CA GLU A 81 14.36 1.80 16.86
C GLU A 81 13.04 2.58 16.86
N THR A 82 12.94 3.60 16.02
CA THR A 82 11.75 4.47 15.96
C THR A 82 11.26 4.69 14.54
N SER A 83 9.92 4.62 14.35
CA SER A 83 9.31 5.00 13.09
C SER A 83 9.26 6.52 12.95
N LYS A 84 9.56 7.03 11.74
CA LYS A 84 9.64 8.46 11.42
C LYS A 84 8.85 8.79 10.16
N VAL A 85 8.35 10.02 10.06
CA VAL A 85 7.86 10.59 8.81
C VAL A 85 8.87 11.64 8.37
N LEU A 86 9.41 11.45 7.19
CA LEU A 86 10.46 12.30 6.62
C LEU A 86 9.90 13.14 5.48
N ASN A 87 10.39 14.36 5.32
CA ASN A 87 10.21 15.14 4.11
C ASN A 87 11.45 14.95 3.23
N VAL A 88 11.31 14.21 2.14
CA VAL A 88 12.42 13.74 1.32
C VAL A 88 12.33 14.35 -0.08
N LYS A 89 13.46 14.78 -0.63
CA LYS A 89 13.52 15.20 -2.03
C LYS A 89 13.32 14.02 -2.97
N ILE A 90 12.49 14.17 -3.98
CA ILE A 90 12.36 13.20 -5.05
C ILE A 90 13.71 13.04 -5.76
N GLY A 91 14.17 11.80 -5.96
CA GLY A 91 15.48 11.51 -6.49
C GLY A 91 16.55 11.19 -5.43
N THR A 92 16.24 11.35 -4.12
CA THR A 92 17.17 10.94 -3.05
C THR A 92 17.37 9.42 -3.09
N ASN A 93 18.60 8.97 -2.91
CA ASN A 93 18.92 7.54 -2.84
C ASN A 93 18.38 6.93 -1.55
N MET A 94 17.81 5.74 -1.62
CA MET A 94 17.24 5.04 -0.46
C MET A 94 18.31 4.64 0.54
N SER A 95 19.54 4.32 0.10
CA SER A 95 20.66 4.08 0.99
C SER A 95 20.95 5.29 1.88
N ASP A 96 20.98 6.51 1.28
CA ASP A 96 21.29 7.73 2.02
C ASP A 96 20.24 8.01 3.10
N ILE A 97 18.96 7.69 2.83
CA ILE A 97 17.90 7.84 3.82
C ILE A 97 18.08 6.86 4.97
N ILE A 98 18.41 5.60 4.66
CA ILE A 98 18.60 4.57 5.66
C ILE A 98 19.81 4.88 6.52
N ASP A 99 20.93 5.26 5.92
CA ASP A 99 22.19 5.52 6.62
C ASP A 99 22.12 6.77 7.52
N ASN A 100 21.37 7.79 7.11
CA ASN A 100 21.32 9.08 7.83
C ASN A 100 20.09 9.25 8.73
N CYS A 101 19.03 8.48 8.52
CA CYS A 101 17.75 8.70 9.21
C CYS A 101 17.30 7.50 10.06
N CYS A 102 17.98 6.35 9.98
CA CYS A 102 17.63 5.16 10.74
C CYS A 102 18.60 4.88 11.87
N ASP A 103 18.05 4.63 13.05
CA ASP A 103 18.78 3.99 14.15
C ASP A 103 18.53 2.47 14.01
N ILE A 104 19.44 1.78 13.31
CA ILE A 104 19.29 0.35 13.00
C ILE A 104 19.60 -0.47 14.23
N ILE A 105 18.67 -1.32 14.65
CA ILE A 105 18.81 -2.25 15.78
C ILE A 105 19.08 -3.69 15.35
N ASN A 106 18.93 -3.99 14.05
CA ASN A 106 19.22 -5.31 13.50
C ASN A 106 19.76 -5.20 12.05
N ASP A 107 21.02 -5.59 11.86
CA ASP A 107 21.72 -5.48 10.58
C ASP A 107 21.24 -6.49 9.52
N LYS A 108 20.48 -7.53 9.93
CA LYS A 108 19.96 -8.54 9.02
C LYS A 108 18.52 -8.21 8.63
N TYR A 109 18.35 -7.18 7.81
CA TYR A 109 17.05 -6.75 7.34
C TYR A 109 16.91 -6.89 5.82
N PHE A 110 15.67 -6.82 5.37
CA PHE A 110 15.29 -6.56 3.98
C PHE A 110 14.39 -5.31 3.93
N VAL A 111 14.40 -4.64 2.80
CA VAL A 111 13.65 -3.40 2.62
C VAL A 111 12.46 -3.64 1.71
N VAL A 112 11.30 -3.12 2.12
CA VAL A 112 10.04 -3.14 1.36
C VAL A 112 9.53 -1.73 1.20
N THR A 113 9.15 -1.36 -0.01
CA THR A 113 8.46 -0.10 -0.30
C THR A 113 6.95 -0.29 -0.39
N ASN A 114 6.19 0.75 -0.04
CA ASN A 114 4.72 0.82 -0.21
C ASN A 114 3.92 -0.24 0.56
N GLY A 115 4.44 -0.69 1.70
CA GLY A 115 3.72 -1.55 2.63
C GLY A 115 4.12 -3.02 2.57
N LEU A 116 4.04 -3.68 3.72
CA LEU A 116 4.53 -5.07 3.90
C LEU A 116 3.68 -6.13 3.17
N ILE A 117 2.41 -5.84 2.90
CA ILE A 117 1.49 -6.81 2.32
C ILE A 117 1.43 -6.70 0.79
N ALA A 118 1.22 -5.48 0.26
CA ALA A 118 1.09 -5.23 -1.17
C ALA A 118 2.37 -4.65 -1.82
N GLY A 119 3.34 -4.23 -1.01
CA GLY A 119 4.54 -3.55 -1.48
C GLY A 119 5.56 -4.46 -2.20
N HIS A 120 6.67 -3.84 -2.57
CA HIS A 120 7.75 -4.48 -3.32
C HIS A 120 9.01 -4.58 -2.46
N THR A 121 9.58 -5.78 -2.39
CA THR A 121 10.89 -5.98 -1.76
C THR A 121 11.98 -5.47 -2.70
N LEU A 122 12.87 -4.64 -2.18
CA LEU A 122 13.99 -4.12 -2.95
C LEU A 122 15.10 -5.18 -3.07
N SER A 123 15.60 -5.37 -4.27
CA SER A 123 16.78 -6.21 -4.54
C SER A 123 18.10 -5.46 -4.27
N SER A 124 18.06 -4.12 -4.32
CA SER A 124 19.20 -3.24 -4.07
C SER A 124 18.74 -1.97 -3.39
N LEU A 125 19.55 -1.42 -2.50
CA LEU A 125 19.32 -0.11 -1.88
C LEU A 125 19.75 1.06 -2.77
N ASN A 126 20.46 0.80 -3.85
CA ASN A 126 20.87 1.82 -4.82
C ASN A 126 19.71 2.16 -5.78
N GLN A 127 18.57 2.53 -5.18
CA GLN A 127 17.37 3.01 -5.87
C GLN A 127 16.98 4.37 -5.32
N ILE A 128 16.38 5.19 -6.16
CA ILE A 128 15.95 6.55 -5.79
C ILE A 128 14.49 6.55 -5.33
N VAL A 129 14.15 7.51 -4.47
CA VAL A 129 12.77 7.81 -4.10
C VAL A 129 12.08 8.49 -5.27
N THR A 130 11.10 7.81 -5.84
CA THR A 130 10.22 8.31 -6.89
C THR A 130 8.91 8.86 -6.29
N SER A 131 8.07 9.50 -7.09
CA SER A 131 6.80 10.10 -6.65
C SER A 131 5.80 9.06 -6.09
N ASP A 132 5.91 7.80 -6.47
CA ASP A 132 5.04 6.69 -6.03
C ASP A 132 5.49 6.01 -4.73
N VAL A 133 6.75 6.21 -4.30
CA VAL A 133 7.25 5.63 -3.04
C VAL A 133 6.69 6.41 -1.84
N ARG A 134 5.84 5.78 -1.04
CA ARG A 134 5.17 6.39 0.13
C ARG A 134 5.76 5.93 1.46
N SER A 135 6.38 4.77 1.48
CA SER A 135 6.95 4.20 2.69
C SER A 135 8.12 3.27 2.40
N ILE A 136 9.05 3.23 3.35
CA ILE A 136 10.18 2.29 3.39
C ILE A 136 10.07 1.53 4.70
N PHE A 137 10.03 0.20 4.62
CA PHE A 137 10.00 -0.70 5.78
C PHE A 137 11.28 -1.52 5.83
N LEU A 138 11.98 -1.46 6.96
CA LEU A 138 13.13 -2.31 7.26
C LEU A 138 12.69 -3.43 8.20
N ASN A 139 12.66 -4.66 7.70
CA ASN A 139 12.21 -5.79 8.50
C ASN A 139 13.19 -6.95 8.46
N THR A 140 13.28 -7.65 9.57
CA THR A 140 14.03 -8.91 9.66
C THR A 140 13.36 -10.01 8.86
N LYS A 141 14.17 -10.85 8.21
CA LYS A 141 13.66 -12.04 7.50
C LYS A 141 13.18 -13.08 8.50
N ASN A 142 11.89 -13.30 8.57
CA ASN A 142 11.34 -14.52 9.15
C ASN A 142 11.42 -15.62 8.09
N LYS A 143 12.24 -16.63 8.32
CA LYS A 143 12.35 -17.84 7.47
C LYS A 143 11.17 -18.78 7.70
N GLU A 144 9.93 -18.30 7.54
CA GLU A 144 8.79 -19.20 7.53
C GLU A 144 8.67 -19.83 6.13
N LEU A 145 8.97 -21.12 6.04
CA LEU A 145 8.87 -21.86 4.78
C LEU A 145 7.42 -22.09 4.40
N GLU A 146 7.14 -21.99 3.10
CA GLU A 146 5.86 -22.38 2.52
C GLU A 146 5.57 -23.86 2.82
N LYS A 147 4.36 -24.15 3.32
CA LYS A 147 3.86 -25.49 3.62
C LYS A 147 2.76 -25.89 2.65
N LYS A 148 2.44 -27.18 2.60
CA LYS A 148 1.31 -27.68 1.81
C LYS A 148 0.00 -27.03 2.25
N CYS A 149 -0.88 -26.77 1.29
CA CYS A 149 -2.21 -26.19 1.54
C CYS A 149 -3.04 -27.13 2.42
N ILE A 150 -3.54 -26.61 3.55
CA ILE A 150 -4.43 -27.34 4.48
C ILE A 150 -5.91 -27.21 4.14
N ASN A 151 -6.25 -26.63 2.99
CA ASN A 151 -7.63 -26.45 2.51
C ASN A 151 -8.56 -25.64 3.43
N CYS A 152 -8.05 -24.73 4.25
CA CYS A 152 -8.85 -23.93 5.19
C CYS A 152 -9.77 -22.89 4.52
N GLY A 153 -9.60 -22.56 3.25
CA GLY A 153 -10.44 -21.62 2.49
C GLY A 153 -10.30 -20.13 2.84
N LEU A 154 -9.46 -19.75 3.81
CA LEU A 154 -9.34 -18.36 4.27
C LEU A 154 -8.98 -17.39 3.15
N CYS A 155 -8.11 -17.78 2.22
CA CYS A 155 -7.73 -16.95 1.07
C CYS A 155 -8.91 -16.58 0.16
N ASN A 156 -9.91 -17.48 0.05
CA ASN A 156 -11.12 -17.24 -0.73
C ASN A 156 -12.12 -16.37 0.03
N ILE A 157 -12.38 -16.73 1.31
CA ILE A 157 -13.37 -16.04 2.17
C ILE A 157 -12.99 -14.57 2.38
N LYS A 158 -11.70 -14.29 2.52
CA LYS A 158 -11.20 -12.93 2.81
C LYS A 158 -10.81 -12.13 1.56
N CYS A 159 -11.00 -12.70 0.36
CA CYS A 159 -10.71 -11.95 -0.85
C CYS A 159 -11.71 -10.78 -1.03
N PRO A 160 -11.26 -9.51 -1.04
CA PRO A 160 -12.15 -8.34 -1.06
C PRO A 160 -12.90 -8.18 -2.40
N VAL A 161 -12.42 -8.87 -3.44
CA VAL A 161 -13.02 -8.85 -4.79
C VAL A 161 -13.70 -10.18 -5.16
N GLY A 162 -13.78 -11.12 -4.21
CA GLY A 162 -14.49 -12.39 -4.39
C GLY A 162 -13.82 -13.37 -5.34
N LEU A 163 -12.51 -13.29 -5.52
CA LEU A 163 -11.74 -14.30 -6.24
C LEU A 163 -11.56 -15.57 -5.39
N ASN A 164 -11.15 -16.64 -6.07
CA ASN A 164 -10.74 -17.89 -5.45
C ASN A 164 -9.22 -18.11 -5.67
N PRO A 165 -8.34 -17.52 -4.83
CA PRO A 165 -6.89 -17.62 -5.01
C PRO A 165 -6.36 -19.05 -5.03
N LYS A 166 -6.96 -19.94 -4.24
CA LYS A 166 -6.60 -21.37 -4.26
C LYS A 166 -6.85 -21.98 -5.63
N PHE A 167 -8.05 -21.77 -6.20
CA PHE A 167 -8.39 -22.28 -7.53
C PHE A 167 -7.46 -21.70 -8.60
N ILE A 168 -7.15 -20.39 -8.52
CA ILE A 168 -6.24 -19.71 -9.45
C ILE A 168 -4.83 -20.30 -9.37
N LYS A 169 -4.34 -20.65 -8.17
CA LYS A 169 -3.05 -21.31 -7.97
C LYS A 169 -3.01 -22.65 -8.71
N ASP A 170 -4.07 -23.43 -8.61
CA ASP A 170 -4.12 -24.79 -9.16
C ASP A 170 -4.45 -24.80 -10.67
N HIS A 171 -5.01 -23.70 -11.22
CA HIS A 171 -5.48 -23.58 -12.61
C HIS A 171 -4.88 -22.35 -13.32
N LYS A 172 -3.84 -22.57 -14.15
CA LYS A 172 -3.13 -21.49 -14.88
C LYS A 172 -4.01 -20.59 -15.76
N LYS A 173 -5.11 -21.13 -16.30
CA LYS A 173 -6.06 -20.41 -17.19
C LYS A 173 -7.20 -19.71 -16.45
N ALA A 174 -7.19 -19.69 -15.11
CA ALA A 174 -8.25 -19.03 -14.35
C ALA A 174 -8.22 -17.51 -14.54
N ASP A 175 -9.41 -16.90 -14.56
CA ASP A 175 -9.54 -15.44 -14.67
C ASP A 175 -9.00 -14.73 -13.43
N ARG A 176 -8.10 -13.79 -13.65
CA ARG A 176 -7.42 -12.97 -12.64
C ARG A 176 -7.73 -11.49 -12.76
N SER A 177 -8.52 -11.09 -13.76
CA SER A 177 -8.75 -9.68 -14.14
C SER A 177 -9.27 -8.82 -12.98
N LYS A 178 -10.03 -9.43 -12.05
CA LYS A 178 -10.56 -8.75 -10.86
C LYS A 178 -9.55 -8.59 -9.73
N CYS A 179 -8.33 -9.14 -9.85
CA CYS A 179 -7.35 -9.08 -8.78
C CYS A 179 -6.77 -7.67 -8.63
N ILE A 180 -6.97 -7.06 -7.46
CA ILE A 180 -6.43 -5.74 -7.11
C ILE A 180 -5.02 -5.83 -6.48
N LYS A 181 -4.37 -6.97 -6.54
CA LYS A 181 -3.00 -7.23 -6.05
C LYS A 181 -2.77 -6.84 -4.57
N CYS A 182 -3.80 -6.87 -3.75
CA CYS A 182 -3.73 -6.45 -2.35
C CYS A 182 -2.84 -7.34 -1.46
N GLY A 183 -2.47 -8.55 -1.88
CA GLY A 183 -1.60 -9.47 -1.13
C GLY A 183 -2.26 -10.14 0.08
N LEU A 184 -3.52 -9.85 0.40
CA LEU A 184 -4.20 -10.35 1.59
C LEU A 184 -4.26 -11.88 1.65
N CYS A 185 -4.46 -12.55 0.52
CA CYS A 185 -4.50 -14.01 0.43
C CYS A 185 -3.17 -14.66 0.86
N THR A 186 -2.02 -14.06 0.52
CA THR A 186 -0.69 -14.49 0.97
C THR A 186 -0.52 -14.24 2.47
N TYR A 187 -0.86 -13.03 2.93
CA TYR A 187 -0.69 -12.61 4.32
C TYR A 187 -1.48 -13.49 5.30
N ILE A 188 -2.74 -13.79 4.98
CA ILE A 188 -3.63 -14.54 5.88
C ILE A 188 -3.39 -16.06 5.84
N CYS A 189 -2.60 -16.58 4.90
CA CYS A 189 -2.44 -18.01 4.70
C CYS A 189 -1.67 -18.67 5.86
N PRO A 190 -2.28 -19.62 6.61
CA PRO A 190 -1.58 -20.33 7.68
C PRO A 190 -0.42 -21.20 7.16
N SER A 191 -0.52 -21.67 5.92
CA SER A 191 0.54 -22.43 5.24
C SER A 191 1.59 -21.56 4.59
N LYS A 192 1.53 -20.24 4.76
CA LYS A 192 2.49 -19.25 4.21
C LYS A 192 2.66 -19.32 2.69
N ILE A 193 1.60 -19.74 1.97
CA ILE A 193 1.62 -19.83 0.51
C ILE A 193 1.72 -18.43 -0.08
N ASN A 194 2.73 -18.22 -0.93
CA ASN A 194 2.85 -16.99 -1.72
C ASN A 194 1.94 -17.08 -2.95
N PHE A 195 0.83 -16.33 -2.95
CA PHE A 195 -0.10 -16.29 -4.08
C PHE A 195 0.29 -15.28 -5.17
N LYS A 196 1.24 -14.36 -4.93
CA LYS A 196 1.62 -13.31 -5.90
C LYS A 196 1.99 -13.88 -7.29
N PRO A 197 2.87 -14.88 -7.44
CA PRO A 197 3.23 -15.41 -8.75
C PRO A 197 2.03 -15.96 -9.53
N TYR A 198 1.09 -16.58 -8.84
CA TYR A 198 -0.10 -17.15 -9.48
C TYR A 198 -1.11 -16.09 -9.91
N LEU A 199 -1.22 -14.99 -9.18
CA LEU A 199 -2.16 -13.90 -9.44
C LEU A 199 -1.62 -12.89 -10.47
N ASN A 200 -0.31 -12.73 -10.59
CA ASN A 200 0.33 -11.86 -11.57
C ASN A 200 0.53 -12.51 -12.96
N GLY A 201 0.12 -13.75 -13.13
CA GLY A 201 0.26 -14.45 -14.42
C GLY A 201 1.67 -14.97 -14.71
N GLY A 202 2.53 -15.07 -13.68
CA GLY A 202 3.90 -15.60 -13.82
C GLY A 202 4.90 -14.61 -14.45
N GLN A 203 4.64 -13.30 -14.37
CA GLN A 203 5.50 -12.26 -14.93
C GLN A 203 6.43 -11.60 -13.89
N ASP A 204 6.59 -12.20 -12.73
CA ASP A 204 7.55 -11.73 -11.71
C ASP A 204 8.71 -12.74 -11.64
N GLU A 205 9.69 -12.60 -12.50
CA GLU A 205 11.07 -13.02 -12.31
C GLU A 205 11.96 -11.79 -12.14
#